data_32f006c695af7f1e316dabe74ad821d3
#
_entry.id   32f006c695af7f1e316dabe74ad821d3
#
_cell.length_a   1.000
_cell.length_b   1.000
_cell.length_c   1.000
_cell.angle_alpha   90.00
_cell.angle_beta   90.00
_cell.angle_gamma   90.00
#
_symmetry.space_group_name_H-M   'P 1'
#
loop_
_entity.id
_entity.type
_entity.pdbx_description
1 polymer ?
#
loop_
_entity_poly.entity_id
_entity_poly.type
_entity_poly.pdbx_seq_one_letter_code
_entity_poly.pdbx_strand_id
1 'polypeptide(L)'
;EMCIRDRLNSQMAARRAEELASRMQKRLAELETEKLISPAPPVVVGGALVLPGGLLRQLMGTPQPALSCQGDKRAIELAAMNAVMQLEQAFGYLPRDVSAQKVGYDVESTIPPQLRSGEACLRFIEVKGRAKGAQTVTVSKNEILTGLNKPEEFLLAIVEVDGAHTHTVYLKKPFRNPPDFTATSVNFDIADLIRNAEVIYKA
;
A
#
# COMPACT_ATOMS: atom_id res chain seq x y z
N GLU A 1 24.93 23.68 22.43
CA GLU A 1 23.62 23.67 21.74
C GLU A 1 23.40 22.41 20.86
N MET A 2 24.43 21.69 20.44
CA MET A 2 24.35 20.46 19.65
C MET A 2 23.76 19.26 20.42
N CYS A 3 23.92 19.21 21.76
CA CYS A 3 23.47 18.08 22.58
C CYS A 3 21.96 17.91 22.80
N ILE A 4 21.14 18.94 22.61
CA ILE A 4 19.68 18.85 22.90
C ILE A 4 18.91 18.29 21.70
N ARG A 5 19.28 18.65 20.47
CA ARG A 5 18.69 18.09 19.25
C ARG A 5 18.98 16.58 19.11
N ASP A 6 20.22 16.17 19.38
CA ASP A 6 20.61 14.76 19.31
C ASP A 6 19.89 13.90 20.37
N ARG A 7 19.59 14.44 21.56
CA ARG A 7 18.86 13.71 22.60
C ARG A 7 17.37 13.51 22.26
N LEU A 8 16.71 14.48 21.67
CA LEU A 8 15.32 14.34 21.22
C LEU A 8 15.19 13.29 20.11
N ASN A 9 16.10 13.30 19.14
CA ASN A 9 16.16 12.30 18.07
C ASN A 9 16.48 10.90 18.59
N SER A 10 17.39 10.77 19.54
CA SER A 10 17.73 9.48 20.14
C SER A 10 16.59 8.89 20.94
N GLN A 11 15.80 9.70 21.65
CA GLN A 11 14.63 9.23 22.39
C GLN A 11 13.49 8.76 21.46
N MET A 12 13.25 9.46 20.36
CA MET A 12 12.26 9.02 19.37
C MET A 12 12.71 7.72 18.69
N ALA A 13 13.99 7.61 18.34
CA ALA A 13 14.56 6.39 17.76
C ALA A 13 14.52 5.22 18.75
N ALA A 14 14.83 5.45 20.03
CA ALA A 14 14.76 4.44 21.08
C ALA A 14 13.30 3.96 21.29
N ARG A 15 12.36 4.88 21.44
CA ARG A 15 10.93 4.56 21.56
C ARG A 15 10.44 3.74 20.37
N ARG A 16 10.84 4.12 19.17
CA ARG A 16 10.51 3.38 17.95
C ARG A 16 11.09 1.96 17.96
N ALA A 17 12.33 1.82 18.38
CA ALA A 17 12.96 0.50 18.51
C ALA A 17 12.22 -0.39 19.52
N GLU A 18 11.78 0.17 20.64
CA GLU A 18 10.98 -0.54 21.65
C GLU A 18 9.61 -0.97 21.10
N GLU A 19 8.91 -0.09 20.37
CA GLU A 19 7.65 -0.41 19.72
C GLU A 19 7.80 -1.54 18.70
N LEU A 20 8.85 -1.51 17.88
CA LEU A 20 9.17 -2.56 16.91
C LEU A 20 9.54 -3.88 17.58
N ALA A 21 10.33 -3.83 18.66
CA ALA A 21 10.69 -5.01 19.43
C ALA A 21 9.45 -5.67 20.08
N SER A 22 8.56 -4.87 20.66
CA SER A 22 7.30 -5.34 21.22
C SER A 22 6.41 -6.01 20.15
N ARG A 23 6.29 -5.39 18.99
CA ARG A 23 5.53 -5.97 17.87
C ARG A 23 6.15 -7.27 17.37
N MET A 24 7.48 -7.34 17.28
CA MET A 24 8.20 -8.56 16.90
C MET A 24 7.93 -9.69 17.89
N GLN A 25 8.02 -9.43 19.20
CA GLN A 25 7.74 -10.42 20.23
C GLN A 25 6.30 -10.93 20.17
N LYS A 26 5.33 -10.00 20.00
CA LYS A 26 3.93 -10.36 19.82
C LYS A 26 3.75 -11.28 18.60
N ARG A 27 4.40 -10.94 17.48
CA ARG A 27 4.31 -11.75 16.26
C ARG A 27 4.95 -13.13 16.41
N LEU A 28 6.08 -13.21 17.10
CA LEU A 28 6.71 -14.51 17.40
C LEU A 28 5.81 -15.40 18.24
N ALA A 29 5.15 -14.84 19.28
CA ALA A 29 4.20 -15.58 20.10
C ALA A 29 2.98 -16.07 19.29
N GLU A 30 2.46 -15.22 18.40
CA GLU A 30 1.40 -15.60 17.47
C GLU A 30 1.84 -16.77 16.58
N LEU A 31 3.04 -16.71 16.00
CA LEU A 31 3.58 -17.77 15.13
C LEU A 31 3.77 -19.10 15.89
N GLU A 32 4.21 -19.05 17.14
CA GLU A 32 4.26 -20.28 17.97
C GLU A 32 2.87 -20.88 18.19
N THR A 33 1.86 -20.06 18.42
CA THR A 33 0.47 -20.53 18.52
C THR A 33 -0.02 -21.12 17.19
N GLU A 34 0.36 -20.51 16.07
CA GLU A 34 0.03 -20.97 14.72
C GLU A 34 0.58 -22.36 14.41
N LYS A 35 1.80 -22.66 14.86
CA LYS A 35 2.40 -24.00 14.69
C LYS A 35 1.57 -25.11 15.36
N LEU A 36 0.76 -24.75 16.36
CA LEU A 36 -0.09 -25.71 17.07
C LEU A 36 -1.44 -25.92 16.38
N ILE A 37 -1.77 -25.12 15.34
CA ILE A 37 -3.01 -25.29 14.59
C ILE A 37 -2.92 -26.55 13.76
N SER A 38 -3.74 -27.54 14.09
CA SER A 38 -3.95 -28.73 13.28
C SER A 38 -5.28 -28.62 12.53
N PRO A 39 -5.34 -29.06 11.26
CA PRO A 39 -6.59 -29.01 10.52
C PRO A 39 -7.61 -29.97 11.15
N ALA A 40 -8.78 -29.45 11.50
CA ALA A 40 -9.91 -30.30 11.85
C ALA A 40 -10.49 -30.96 10.57
N PRO A 41 -11.13 -32.10 10.68
CA PRO A 41 -11.85 -32.70 9.55
C PRO A 41 -12.80 -31.66 8.92
N PRO A 42 -12.83 -31.53 7.60
CA PRO A 42 -13.70 -30.54 6.94
C PRO A 42 -15.18 -30.93 7.19
N VAL A 43 -15.94 -29.94 7.64
CA VAL A 43 -17.39 -30.05 7.77
C VAL A 43 -18.04 -29.13 6.77
N VAL A 44 -18.90 -29.67 5.90
CA VAL A 44 -19.66 -28.87 4.95
C VAL A 44 -20.74 -28.10 5.70
N VAL A 45 -20.59 -26.81 5.87
CA VAL A 45 -21.54 -25.93 6.56
C VAL A 45 -22.52 -25.24 5.59
N GLY A 46 -22.26 -25.34 4.28
CA GLY A 46 -23.11 -24.76 3.24
C GLY A 46 -22.50 -24.90 1.86
N GLY A 47 -23.26 -24.50 0.86
CA GLY A 47 -22.82 -24.42 -0.53
C GLY A 47 -23.28 -23.09 -1.15
N ALA A 48 -22.50 -22.58 -2.09
CA ALA A 48 -22.87 -21.41 -2.87
C ALA A 48 -22.64 -21.68 -4.36
N LEU A 49 -23.61 -21.24 -5.19
CA LEU A 49 -23.45 -21.23 -6.62
C LEU A 49 -22.95 -19.83 -7.04
N VAL A 50 -21.73 -19.78 -7.53
CA VAL A 50 -21.15 -18.54 -8.04
C VAL A 50 -21.35 -18.47 -9.54
N LEU A 51 -22.18 -17.52 -9.99
CA LEU A 51 -22.39 -17.24 -11.41
C LEU A 51 -21.49 -16.05 -11.81
N PRO A 52 -20.56 -16.24 -12.78
CA PRO A 52 -19.79 -15.12 -13.30
C PRO A 52 -20.73 -14.06 -13.88
N GLY A 53 -20.54 -12.79 -13.49
CA GLY A 53 -21.40 -11.68 -13.93
C GLY A 53 -21.41 -11.50 -15.45
N GLY A 54 -20.35 -11.88 -16.15
CA GLY A 54 -20.29 -11.91 -17.61
C GLY A 54 -21.21 -12.96 -18.21
N LEU A 55 -21.24 -14.17 -17.67
CA LEU A 55 -22.15 -15.24 -18.10
C LEU A 55 -23.61 -14.86 -17.84
N LEU A 56 -23.89 -14.27 -16.66
CA LEU A 56 -25.26 -13.83 -16.35
C LEU A 56 -25.74 -12.78 -17.35
N ARG A 57 -24.92 -11.78 -17.68
CA ARG A 57 -25.24 -10.77 -18.69
C ARG A 57 -25.44 -11.35 -20.08
N GLN A 58 -24.59 -12.30 -20.47
CA GLN A 58 -24.72 -13.00 -21.76
C GLN A 58 -26.06 -13.75 -21.84
N LEU A 59 -26.46 -14.44 -20.78
CA LEU A 59 -27.72 -15.17 -20.70
C LEU A 59 -28.92 -14.22 -20.66
N MET A 60 -28.81 -13.05 -20.07
CA MET A 60 -29.85 -12.02 -20.01
C MET A 60 -29.91 -11.13 -21.25
N GLY A 61 -29.00 -11.33 -22.23
CA GLY A 61 -28.98 -10.50 -23.45
C GLY A 61 -28.63 -9.03 -23.20
N THR A 62 -28.08 -8.69 -22.01
CA THR A 62 -27.67 -7.32 -21.71
C THR A 62 -26.32 -7.03 -22.36
N PRO A 63 -26.13 -5.86 -23.02
CA PRO A 63 -24.81 -5.51 -23.57
C PRO A 63 -23.76 -5.59 -22.49
N GLN A 64 -22.64 -6.27 -22.76
CA GLN A 64 -21.47 -6.14 -21.90
C GLN A 64 -21.10 -4.66 -21.88
N PRO A 65 -21.01 -3.99 -20.72
CA PRO A 65 -20.23 -2.78 -20.66
C PRO A 65 -18.89 -3.17 -21.25
N ALA A 66 -18.39 -2.38 -22.21
CA ALA A 66 -17.08 -2.63 -22.79
C ALA A 66 -16.18 -2.99 -21.62
N LEU A 67 -15.73 -4.26 -21.57
CA LEU A 67 -14.77 -4.71 -20.58
C LEU A 67 -13.61 -3.75 -20.78
N SER A 68 -13.51 -2.76 -19.88
CA SER A 68 -12.30 -1.98 -19.76
C SER A 68 -11.21 -3.00 -19.45
N CYS A 69 -10.66 -3.50 -20.53
CA CYS A 69 -9.36 -4.08 -20.70
C CYS A 69 -8.79 -4.87 -19.50
N GLN A 70 -9.15 -6.15 -19.40
CA GLN A 70 -8.19 -7.11 -18.82
C GLN A 70 -6.89 -7.19 -19.66
N GLY A 71 -6.86 -6.51 -20.82
CA GLY A 71 -5.67 -6.41 -21.66
C GLY A 71 -4.53 -5.64 -21.03
N ASP A 72 -4.76 -4.82 -20.01
CA ASP A 72 -3.75 -3.85 -19.64
C ASP A 72 -3.52 -3.61 -18.14
N LYS A 73 -3.73 -4.60 -17.31
CA LYS A 73 -3.31 -4.50 -15.91
C LYS A 73 -1.83 -4.08 -15.82
N ARG A 74 -0.99 -4.69 -16.65
CA ARG A 74 0.44 -4.37 -16.72
C ARG A 74 0.70 -2.95 -17.26
N ALA A 75 -0.08 -2.49 -18.23
CA ALA A 75 0.04 -1.12 -18.74
C ALA A 75 -0.41 -0.10 -17.70
N ILE A 76 -1.48 -0.39 -16.94
CA ILE A 76 -1.92 0.45 -15.82
C ILE A 76 -0.85 0.51 -14.73
N GLU A 77 -0.26 -0.63 -14.36
CA GLU A 77 0.81 -0.71 -13.37
C GLU A 77 2.04 0.09 -13.84
N LEU A 78 2.44 -0.06 -15.10
CA LEU A 78 3.56 0.68 -15.68
C LEU A 78 3.28 2.18 -15.76
N ALA A 79 2.07 2.59 -16.19
CA ALA A 79 1.67 3.99 -16.24
C ALA A 79 1.68 4.63 -14.85
N ALA A 80 1.18 3.90 -13.84
CA ALA A 80 1.19 4.36 -12.46
C ALA A 80 2.61 4.52 -11.91
N MET A 81 3.49 3.55 -12.15
CA MET A 81 4.90 3.62 -11.74
C MET A 81 5.58 4.84 -12.40
N ASN A 82 5.41 5.02 -13.71
CA ASN A 82 5.98 6.15 -14.44
C ASN A 82 5.46 7.50 -13.90
N ALA A 83 4.15 7.59 -13.59
CA ALA A 83 3.56 8.81 -13.04
C ALA A 83 4.19 9.16 -11.68
N VAL A 84 4.36 8.19 -10.80
CA VAL A 84 5.00 8.40 -9.49
C VAL A 84 6.47 8.80 -9.64
N MET A 85 7.22 8.11 -10.51
CA MET A 85 8.63 8.44 -10.77
C MET A 85 8.79 9.87 -11.29
N GLN A 86 7.95 10.28 -12.24
CA GLN A 86 7.96 11.63 -12.79
C GLN A 86 7.57 12.69 -11.75
N LEU A 87 6.58 12.38 -10.92
CA LEU A 87 6.12 13.28 -9.88
C LEU A 87 7.19 13.51 -8.81
N GLU A 88 7.88 12.47 -8.35
CA GLU A 88 9.00 12.60 -7.41
C GLU A 88 10.16 13.42 -8.02
N GLN A 89 10.47 13.20 -9.30
CA GLN A 89 11.46 14.02 -10.01
C GLN A 89 11.03 15.49 -10.13
N ALA A 90 9.74 15.74 -10.38
CA ALA A 90 9.19 17.10 -10.44
C ALA A 90 9.27 17.82 -9.09
N PHE A 91 9.21 17.10 -7.96
CA PHE A 91 9.52 17.64 -6.64
C PHE A 91 11.01 17.91 -6.39
N GLY A 92 11.87 17.53 -7.33
CA GLY A 92 13.34 17.63 -7.18
C GLY A 92 13.94 16.50 -6.33
N TYR A 93 13.18 15.42 -6.11
CA TYR A 93 13.65 14.24 -5.38
C TYR A 93 14.32 13.23 -6.30
N LEU A 94 14.99 12.26 -5.73
CA LEU A 94 15.73 11.23 -6.47
C LEU A 94 15.06 9.87 -6.28
N PRO A 95 14.02 9.54 -7.09
CA PRO A 95 13.33 8.26 -7.00
C PRO A 95 14.13 7.14 -7.64
N ARG A 96 14.06 5.96 -7.05
CA ARG A 96 14.62 4.70 -7.51
C ARG A 96 13.55 3.61 -7.48
N ASP A 97 13.33 2.92 -8.59
CA ASP A 97 12.47 1.74 -8.65
C ASP A 97 13.15 0.57 -7.92
N VAL A 98 12.48 0.02 -6.92
CA VAL A 98 12.91 -1.13 -6.12
C VAL A 98 11.86 -2.25 -6.10
N SER A 99 10.82 -2.15 -6.94
CA SER A 99 9.70 -3.10 -6.98
C SER A 99 10.12 -4.56 -7.15
N ALA A 100 11.21 -4.81 -7.89
CA ALA A 100 11.77 -6.15 -8.05
C ALA A 100 12.38 -6.74 -6.77
N GLN A 101 12.72 -5.91 -5.77
CA GLN A 101 13.38 -6.33 -4.53
C GLN A 101 12.40 -6.86 -3.47
N LYS A 102 11.09 -6.66 -3.65
CA LYS A 102 10.00 -7.12 -2.75
C LYS A 102 10.21 -6.68 -1.29
N VAL A 103 10.68 -5.46 -1.08
CA VAL A 103 10.98 -4.88 0.24
C VAL A 103 9.74 -4.29 0.94
N GLY A 104 8.56 -4.40 0.32
CA GLY A 104 7.28 -3.91 0.86
C GLY A 104 6.92 -2.50 0.42
N TYR A 105 7.59 -1.99 -0.60
CA TYR A 105 7.29 -0.77 -1.35
C TYR A 105 7.96 -0.84 -2.73
N ASP A 106 7.50 -0.01 -3.67
CA ASP A 106 7.92 -0.04 -5.07
C ASP A 106 8.98 1.01 -5.41
N VAL A 107 8.91 2.18 -4.78
CA VAL A 107 9.82 3.29 -5.05
C VAL A 107 10.48 3.78 -3.76
N GLU A 108 11.81 3.92 -3.81
CA GLU A 108 12.60 4.59 -2.80
C GLU A 108 13.00 5.97 -3.34
N SER A 109 12.54 7.04 -2.71
CA SER A 109 12.83 8.41 -3.15
C SER A 109 13.64 9.16 -2.11
N THR A 110 14.83 9.61 -2.49
CA THR A 110 15.72 10.39 -1.61
C THR A 110 15.38 11.87 -1.73
N ILE A 111 15.17 12.52 -0.58
CA ILE A 111 14.97 13.97 -0.51
C ILE A 111 16.35 14.64 -0.35
N PRO A 112 16.81 15.44 -1.33
CA PRO A 112 18.07 16.18 -1.21
C PRO A 112 18.09 17.09 0.02
N PRO A 113 19.24 17.28 0.68
CA PRO A 113 19.35 18.10 1.90
C PRO A 113 18.75 19.49 1.78
N GLN A 114 18.84 20.11 0.60
CA GLN A 114 18.34 21.46 0.33
C GLN A 114 16.81 21.57 0.31
N LEU A 115 16.11 20.45 0.09
CA LEU A 115 14.65 20.40 -0.02
C LEU A 115 13.98 19.79 1.22
N ARG A 116 14.76 19.42 2.24
CA ARG A 116 14.23 18.83 3.47
C ARG A 116 13.55 19.89 4.33
N SER A 117 12.27 19.72 4.58
CA SER A 117 11.51 20.53 5.54
C SER A 117 11.43 19.91 6.94
N GLY A 118 12.06 18.75 7.14
CA GLY A 118 12.05 17.96 8.38
C GLY A 118 13.18 16.93 8.44
N GLU A 119 13.03 15.93 9.30
CA GLU A 119 14.06 14.89 9.51
C GLU A 119 14.06 13.79 8.44
N ALA A 120 12.93 13.61 7.75
CA ALA A 120 12.82 12.57 6.73
C ALA A 120 13.75 12.86 5.55
N CYS A 121 14.63 11.92 5.26
CA CYS A 121 15.53 11.96 4.12
C CYS A 121 15.15 10.98 3.00
N LEU A 122 14.25 10.05 3.28
CA LEU A 122 13.76 9.01 2.38
C LEU A 122 12.25 8.96 2.41
N ARG A 123 11.68 8.60 1.26
CA ARG A 123 10.26 8.26 1.10
C ARG A 123 10.20 6.84 0.54
N PHE A 124 9.39 6.00 1.15
CA PHE A 124 9.11 4.65 0.70
C PHE A 124 7.69 4.63 0.14
N ILE A 125 7.57 4.48 -1.17
CA ILE A 125 6.29 4.66 -1.86
C ILE A 125 5.83 3.33 -2.42
N GLU A 126 4.68 2.87 -1.95
CA GLU A 126 3.94 1.77 -2.55
C GLU A 126 3.01 2.33 -3.62
N VAL A 127 3.05 1.78 -4.83
CA VAL A 127 2.30 2.29 -5.99
C VAL A 127 1.15 1.35 -6.35
N LYS A 128 -0.06 1.89 -6.36
CA LYS A 128 -1.27 1.16 -6.73
C LYS A 128 -1.96 1.81 -7.92
N GLY A 129 -1.67 1.30 -9.13
CA GLY A 129 -2.38 1.69 -10.35
C GLY A 129 -3.78 1.13 -10.40
N ARG A 130 -4.76 1.96 -10.75
CA ARG A 130 -6.16 1.59 -10.91
C ARG A 130 -6.74 2.22 -12.16
N ALA A 131 -7.61 1.49 -12.85
CA ALA A 131 -8.41 2.07 -13.93
C ALA A 131 -9.39 3.09 -13.36
N LYS A 132 -9.73 4.11 -14.15
CA LYS A 132 -10.71 5.13 -13.80
C LYS A 132 -12.00 4.53 -13.28
N GLY A 133 -12.48 5.07 -12.16
CA GLY A 133 -13.71 4.64 -11.50
C GLY A 133 -13.59 3.38 -10.66
N ALA A 134 -12.38 2.84 -10.45
CA ALA A 134 -12.15 1.77 -9.50
C ALA A 134 -12.42 2.25 -8.08
N GLN A 135 -13.20 1.46 -7.33
CA GLN A 135 -13.59 1.83 -5.96
C GLN A 135 -12.70 1.21 -4.89
N THR A 136 -11.94 0.18 -5.24
CA THR A 136 -11.16 -0.59 -4.27
C THR A 136 -9.71 -0.77 -4.68
N VAL A 137 -8.85 -0.96 -3.67
CA VAL A 137 -7.43 -1.25 -3.82
C VAL A 137 -7.03 -2.40 -2.92
N THR A 138 -6.30 -3.36 -3.47
CA THR A 138 -5.76 -4.49 -2.70
C THR A 138 -4.33 -4.17 -2.28
N VAL A 139 -4.06 -4.29 -0.98
CA VAL A 139 -2.75 -4.07 -0.39
C VAL A 139 -2.31 -5.36 0.31
N SER A 140 -1.10 -5.81 0.04
CA SER A 140 -0.56 -7.02 0.65
C SER A 140 -0.24 -6.81 2.13
N LYS A 141 -0.20 -7.91 2.88
CA LYS A 141 0.19 -7.89 4.30
C LYS A 141 1.57 -7.26 4.50
N ASN A 142 2.53 -7.56 3.63
CA ASN A 142 3.89 -7.02 3.73
C ASN A 142 3.91 -5.50 3.56
N GLU A 143 3.18 -4.96 2.59
CA GLU A 143 3.05 -3.51 2.35
C GLU A 143 2.38 -2.81 3.53
N ILE A 144 1.32 -3.39 4.08
CA ILE A 144 0.64 -2.84 5.28
C ILE A 144 1.60 -2.80 6.48
N LEU A 145 2.31 -3.90 6.72
CA LEU A 145 3.27 -3.99 7.83
C LEU A 145 4.43 -3.00 7.64
N THR A 146 4.91 -2.83 6.40
CA THR A 146 5.95 -1.84 6.08
C THR A 146 5.46 -0.42 6.37
N GLY A 147 4.23 -0.07 5.96
CA GLY A 147 3.64 1.23 6.25
C GLY A 147 3.44 1.49 7.75
N LEU A 148 3.03 0.47 8.51
CA LEU A 148 2.93 0.56 9.96
C LEU A 148 4.29 0.65 10.66
N ASN A 149 5.34 0.07 10.08
CA ASN A 149 6.70 0.11 10.63
C ASN A 149 7.42 1.43 10.33
N LYS A 150 7.06 2.11 9.24
CA LYS A 150 7.69 3.36 8.77
C LYS A 150 6.65 4.45 8.49
N PRO A 151 5.80 4.84 9.48
CA PRO A 151 4.65 5.71 9.25
C PRO A 151 5.02 7.12 8.80
N GLU A 152 6.23 7.58 9.08
CA GLU A 152 6.65 8.93 8.70
C GLU A 152 7.24 8.97 7.28
N GLU A 153 7.84 7.87 6.83
CA GLU A 153 8.51 7.76 5.53
C GLU A 153 7.66 7.04 4.48
N PHE A 154 6.72 6.18 4.90
CA PHE A 154 5.90 5.39 3.99
C PHE A 154 4.74 6.19 3.42
N LEU A 155 4.55 6.06 2.11
CA LEU A 155 3.44 6.63 1.36
C LEU A 155 2.75 5.55 0.53
N LEU A 156 1.43 5.59 0.51
CA LEU A 156 0.63 4.83 -0.45
C LEU A 156 0.23 5.77 -1.59
N ALA A 157 0.73 5.51 -2.78
CA ALA A 157 0.37 6.23 -4.00
C ALA A 157 -0.76 5.49 -4.70
N ILE A 158 -1.95 6.09 -4.76
CA ILE A 158 -3.06 5.59 -5.57
C ILE A 158 -3.07 6.41 -6.85
N VAL A 159 -2.90 5.72 -7.98
CA VAL A 159 -2.85 6.33 -9.31
C VAL A 159 -4.02 5.83 -10.14
N GLU A 160 -4.98 6.70 -10.38
CA GLU A 160 -6.06 6.44 -11.33
C GLU A 160 -5.55 6.69 -12.75
N VAL A 161 -5.74 5.72 -13.64
CA VAL A 161 -5.31 5.79 -15.04
C VAL A 161 -6.52 5.85 -15.96
N ASP A 162 -6.61 6.91 -16.76
CA ASP A 162 -7.65 7.15 -17.77
C ASP A 162 -7.00 7.37 -19.14
N GLY A 163 -6.72 6.30 -19.86
CA GLY A 163 -5.97 6.36 -21.10
C GLY A 163 -4.56 6.91 -20.89
N ALA A 164 -4.27 8.09 -21.45
CA ALA A 164 -2.99 8.78 -21.30
C ALA A 164 -2.90 9.68 -20.05
N HIS A 165 -4.02 9.88 -19.35
CA HIS A 165 -4.08 10.76 -18.18
C HIS A 165 -3.94 9.95 -16.90
N THR A 166 -3.21 10.49 -15.95
CA THR A 166 -3.07 9.90 -14.60
C THR A 166 -3.46 10.93 -13.55
N HIS A 167 -4.19 10.46 -12.54
CA HIS A 167 -4.51 11.24 -11.34
C HIS A 167 -3.89 10.55 -10.13
N THR A 168 -3.00 11.23 -9.43
CA THR A 168 -2.20 10.65 -8.35
C THR A 168 -2.58 11.23 -7.00
N VAL A 169 -2.81 10.36 -6.02
CA VAL A 169 -3.04 10.75 -4.63
C VAL A 169 -2.01 10.06 -3.74
N TYR A 170 -1.29 10.84 -2.93
CA TYR A 170 -0.36 10.32 -1.92
C TYR A 170 -0.99 10.34 -0.53
N LEU A 171 -1.03 9.17 0.08
CA LEU A 171 -1.57 8.95 1.40
C LEU A 171 -0.45 8.60 2.38
N LYS A 172 -0.28 9.41 3.42
CA LYS A 172 0.61 9.14 4.54
C LYS A 172 -0.20 8.51 5.68
N LYS A 173 0.42 7.57 6.40
CA LYS A 173 -0.24 6.80 7.48
C LYS A 173 -1.57 6.17 7.06
N PRO A 174 -1.62 5.48 5.90
CA PRO A 174 -2.88 4.95 5.39
C PRO A 174 -3.45 3.79 6.22
N PHE A 175 -2.62 3.14 7.04
CA PHE A 175 -3.00 1.97 7.83
C PHE A 175 -2.93 2.29 9.32
N ARG A 176 -3.96 1.84 10.07
CA ARG A 176 -4.05 2.03 11.54
C ARG A 176 -3.73 0.76 12.32
N ASN A 177 -4.11 -0.38 11.76
CA ASN A 177 -4.00 -1.68 12.43
C ASN A 177 -3.29 -2.68 11.51
N PRO A 178 -2.53 -3.64 12.10
CA PRO A 178 -2.02 -4.75 11.32
C PRO A 178 -3.20 -5.57 10.76
N PRO A 179 -3.03 -6.18 9.58
CA PRO A 179 -4.06 -7.06 9.02
C PRO A 179 -4.24 -8.29 9.89
N ASP A 180 -5.40 -8.93 9.75
CA ASP A 180 -5.67 -10.21 10.40
C ASP A 180 -4.53 -11.19 10.13
N PHE A 181 -4.30 -12.05 11.10
CA PHE A 181 -3.25 -13.05 11.07
C PHE A 181 -3.27 -13.93 9.81
N THR A 182 -4.42 -14.41 9.42
CA THR A 182 -4.61 -15.30 8.26
C THR A 182 -4.64 -14.55 6.92
N ALA A 183 -4.79 -13.23 6.94
CA ALA A 183 -4.86 -12.43 5.73
C ALA A 183 -3.51 -12.32 5.03
N THR A 184 -3.46 -12.62 3.75
CA THR A 184 -2.31 -12.37 2.87
C THR A 184 -2.36 -10.97 2.26
N SER A 185 -3.55 -10.42 2.10
CA SER A 185 -3.83 -9.07 1.59
C SER A 185 -5.17 -8.57 2.13
N VAL A 186 -5.38 -7.26 2.10
CA VAL A 186 -6.63 -6.61 2.47
C VAL A 186 -7.12 -5.77 1.29
N ASN A 187 -8.41 -5.84 1.01
CA ASN A 187 -9.05 -4.99 0.01
C ASN A 187 -9.67 -3.78 0.71
N PHE A 188 -9.19 -2.60 0.39
CA PHE A 188 -9.65 -1.34 0.96
C PHE A 188 -10.56 -0.60 -0.02
N ASP A 189 -11.58 0.06 0.49
CA ASP A 189 -12.30 1.11 -0.24
C ASP A 189 -11.39 2.35 -0.36
N ILE A 190 -11.25 2.88 -1.58
CA ILE A 190 -10.36 4.00 -1.87
C ILE A 190 -10.83 5.28 -1.17
N ALA A 191 -12.13 5.53 -1.15
CA ALA A 191 -12.69 6.72 -0.51
C ALA A 191 -12.49 6.68 1.01
N ASP A 192 -12.61 5.50 1.61
CA ASP A 192 -12.34 5.31 3.04
C ASP A 192 -10.85 5.47 3.37
N LEU A 193 -9.95 4.97 2.54
CA LEU A 193 -8.50 5.20 2.71
C LEU A 193 -8.18 6.70 2.67
N ILE A 194 -8.69 7.42 1.67
CA ILE A 194 -8.45 8.87 1.52
C ILE A 194 -9.02 9.64 2.70
N ARG A 195 -10.19 9.25 3.23
CA ARG A 195 -10.82 9.91 4.38
C ARG A 195 -10.04 9.71 5.67
N ASN A 196 -9.42 8.56 5.84
CA ASN A 196 -8.77 8.15 7.08
C ASN A 196 -7.26 8.39 7.12
N ALA A 197 -6.63 8.69 5.99
CA ALA A 197 -5.22 8.97 5.86
C ALA A 197 -4.93 10.48 5.82
N GLU A 198 -3.67 10.83 5.98
CA GLU A 198 -3.17 12.18 5.73
C GLU A 198 -2.85 12.31 4.23
N VAL A 199 -3.67 13.09 3.51
CA VAL A 199 -3.45 13.35 2.08
C VAL A 199 -2.38 14.43 1.94
N ILE A 200 -1.20 14.05 1.41
CA ILE A 200 -0.07 14.98 1.24
C ILE A 200 0.07 15.51 -0.18
N TYR A 201 -0.59 14.87 -1.14
CA TYR A 201 -0.61 15.29 -2.54
C TYR A 201 -1.86 14.74 -3.24
N LYS A 202 -2.44 15.57 -4.13
CA LYS A 202 -3.55 15.19 -4.99
C LYS A 202 -3.51 16.01 -6.27
N ALA A 203 -3.37 15.37 -7.45
CA ALA A 203 -3.39 15.99 -8.78
C ALA A 203 -4.09 15.09 -9.79
#